data_e478f3721fe4420b1914e1e370cfac2f
#
_entry.id   e478f3721fe4420b1914e1e370cfac2f
#
_cell.length_a   1.000
_cell.length_b   1.000
_cell.length_c   1.000
_cell.angle_alpha   90.00
_cell.angle_beta   90.00
_cell.angle_gamma   90.00
#
_symmetry.space_group_name_H-M   'P 1'
#
loop_
_entity.id
_entity.type
_entity.pdbx_description
1 polymer ?
#
loop_
_entity_poly.entity_id
_entity_poly.type
_entity_poly.pdbx_seq_one_letter_code
_entity_poly.pdbx_strand_id
1 'polypeptide(L)'
;AEVSVKYTDQNGTWMRRTFSSREDDVTITEITKSDTGSKINVVISIDDVSSMAGFGKGPEKEMQYKKIVDEDCSHISMIAHYPAYAGSELIEGGYAAVSRIITVGGEKKKVLLSGNTNEKINVGAEKNPAVSIAGADAVYIITKTSRTHHLGKLDEFAATQKHDILVELLSNIKEVVEKYKDEMGNFSYDLALAPHVKKQSELFNAVRFSLGSDADKNCFNEELLNRQKQ
;
A
#
# COMPACT_ATOMS: atom_id res chain seq x y z
N ALA A 1 13.81 5.01 -2.11
CA ALA A 1 14.07 3.73 -2.77
C ALA A 1 12.83 3.25 -3.52
N GLU A 2 13.01 2.60 -4.64
CA GLU A 2 12.00 1.93 -5.43
C GLU A 2 12.25 0.42 -5.38
N VAL A 3 11.19 -0.36 -5.33
CA VAL A 3 11.25 -1.82 -5.44
C VAL A 3 10.58 -2.23 -6.74
N SER A 4 11.26 -3.03 -7.55
CA SER A 4 10.71 -3.59 -8.79
C SER A 4 10.72 -5.11 -8.71
N VAL A 5 9.63 -5.71 -9.18
CA VAL A 5 9.48 -7.15 -9.32
C VAL A 5 9.07 -7.45 -10.75
N LYS A 6 9.89 -8.23 -11.43
CA LYS A 6 9.58 -8.78 -12.76
C LYS A 6 9.27 -10.26 -12.61
N TYR A 7 8.17 -10.69 -13.17
CA TYR A 7 7.78 -12.10 -13.17
C TYR A 7 7.16 -12.48 -14.52
N THR A 8 7.27 -13.76 -14.87
CA THR A 8 6.73 -14.33 -16.10
C THR A 8 5.88 -15.53 -15.76
N ASP A 9 4.69 -15.60 -16.34
CA ASP A 9 3.80 -16.73 -16.27
C ASP A 9 3.33 -17.13 -17.68
N GLN A 10 2.38 -18.07 -17.75
CA GLN A 10 1.81 -18.54 -19.02
C GLN A 10 1.06 -17.45 -19.81
N ASN A 11 0.72 -16.33 -19.17
CA ASN A 11 -0.04 -15.22 -19.76
C ASN A 11 0.83 -14.04 -20.20
N GLY A 12 2.14 -14.04 -19.85
CA GLY A 12 3.06 -12.99 -20.24
C GLY A 12 4.10 -12.63 -19.20
N THR A 13 4.74 -11.50 -19.42
CA THR A 13 5.74 -10.93 -18.51
C THR A 13 5.24 -9.61 -17.94
N TRP A 14 5.29 -9.52 -16.64
CA TRP A 14 4.76 -8.44 -15.84
C TRP A 14 5.87 -7.71 -15.09
N MET A 15 5.67 -6.41 -14.89
CA MET A 15 6.51 -5.57 -14.05
C MET A 15 5.62 -4.92 -12.99
N ARG A 16 6.01 -5.03 -11.73
CA ARG A 16 5.44 -4.26 -10.63
C ARG A 16 6.52 -3.37 -10.04
N ARG A 17 6.28 -2.08 -9.99
CA ARG A 17 7.15 -1.07 -9.40
C ARG A 17 6.43 -0.44 -8.22
N THR A 18 7.12 -0.22 -7.12
CA THR A 18 6.51 0.36 -5.91
C THR A 18 7.50 1.27 -5.21
N PHE A 19 7.05 2.44 -4.78
CA PHE A 19 7.78 3.31 -3.87
C PHE A 19 6.84 3.99 -2.87
N SER A 20 7.37 4.38 -1.70
CA SER A 20 6.68 5.24 -0.75
C SER A 20 7.19 6.66 -0.89
N SER A 21 6.34 7.57 -1.35
CA SER A 21 6.70 8.96 -1.63
C SER A 21 7.04 9.70 -0.33
N ARG A 22 8.24 10.27 -0.28
CA ARG A 22 8.63 11.21 0.79
C ARG A 22 8.07 12.61 0.58
N GLU A 23 7.60 12.90 -0.61
CA GLU A 23 7.03 14.19 -0.97
C GLU A 23 5.56 14.27 -0.55
N ASP A 24 4.81 13.19 -0.81
CA ASP A 24 3.36 13.23 -0.74
C ASP A 24 2.79 12.30 0.34
N ASP A 25 3.67 11.55 1.04
CA ASP A 25 3.27 10.60 2.09
C ASP A 25 2.21 9.59 1.61
N VAL A 26 2.48 8.99 0.45
CA VAL A 26 1.67 7.92 -0.16
C VAL A 26 2.57 6.79 -0.64
N THR A 27 2.02 5.59 -0.73
CA THR A 27 2.67 4.48 -1.44
C THR A 27 2.05 4.34 -2.82
N ILE A 28 2.89 4.34 -3.86
CA ILE A 28 2.46 4.23 -5.25
C ILE A 28 2.99 2.92 -5.83
N THR A 29 2.08 2.12 -6.36
CA THR A 29 2.39 0.89 -7.09
C THR A 29 1.90 1.00 -8.52
N GLU A 30 2.78 0.65 -9.46
CA GLU A 30 2.47 0.50 -10.88
C GLU A 30 2.57 -0.98 -11.25
N ILE A 31 1.61 -1.47 -12.01
CA ILE A 31 1.66 -2.79 -12.65
C ILE A 31 1.56 -2.57 -14.15
N THR A 32 2.58 -3.02 -14.88
CA THR A 32 2.65 -2.94 -16.33
C THR A 32 3.01 -4.30 -16.92
N LYS A 33 2.87 -4.42 -18.21
CA LYS A 33 3.32 -5.59 -18.98
C LYS A 33 4.56 -5.23 -19.78
N SER A 34 5.42 -6.20 -20.01
CA SER A 34 6.64 -6.02 -20.84
C SER A 34 6.53 -6.62 -22.23
N ASP A 35 5.38 -7.18 -22.58
CA ASP A 35 5.10 -7.70 -23.92
C ASP A 35 3.86 -7.02 -24.53
N THR A 36 3.73 -7.08 -25.85
CA THR A 36 2.69 -6.34 -26.60
C THR A 36 1.36 -7.08 -26.70
N GLY A 37 1.29 -8.34 -26.30
CA GLY A 37 0.11 -9.19 -26.52
C GLY A 37 -0.78 -9.37 -25.30
N SER A 38 -0.19 -9.33 -24.12
CA SER A 38 -0.91 -9.65 -22.88
C SER A 38 -1.68 -8.46 -22.33
N LYS A 39 -2.75 -8.74 -21.61
CA LYS A 39 -3.54 -7.76 -20.85
C LYS A 39 -3.46 -8.08 -19.37
N ILE A 40 -3.52 -7.05 -18.53
CA ILE A 40 -3.49 -7.21 -17.09
C ILE A 40 -4.85 -7.66 -16.60
N ASN A 41 -4.86 -8.83 -15.94
CA ASN A 41 -6.01 -9.36 -15.22
C ASN A 41 -5.58 -9.57 -13.78
N VAL A 42 -6.13 -8.79 -12.84
CA VAL A 42 -5.69 -8.80 -11.45
C VAL A 42 -6.86 -8.53 -10.52
N VAL A 43 -6.81 -9.09 -9.33
CA VAL A 43 -7.72 -8.77 -8.23
C VAL A 43 -6.93 -8.02 -7.16
N ILE A 44 -7.44 -6.87 -6.75
CA ILE A 44 -6.84 -6.00 -5.74
C ILE A 44 -7.73 -6.03 -4.50
N SER A 45 -7.14 -6.36 -3.36
CA SER A 45 -7.80 -6.34 -2.05
C SER A 45 -6.90 -5.69 -1.01
N ILE A 46 -7.50 -5.24 0.09
CA ILE A 46 -6.77 -4.91 1.32
C ILE A 46 -6.99 -6.10 2.25
N ASP A 47 -5.90 -6.83 2.55
CA ASP A 47 -5.97 -7.96 3.46
C ASP A 47 -5.87 -7.49 4.91
N ASP A 48 -6.50 -8.23 5.79
CA ASP A 48 -6.33 -8.07 7.22
C ASP A 48 -5.13 -8.88 7.74
N VAL A 49 -4.62 -8.46 8.88
CA VAL A 49 -3.47 -9.12 9.52
C VAL A 49 -3.81 -10.50 10.10
N SER A 50 -5.09 -10.87 10.18
CA SER A 50 -5.52 -12.17 10.71
C SER A 50 -5.09 -13.34 9.82
N SER A 51 -4.77 -13.08 8.55
CA SER A 51 -4.21 -14.07 7.62
C SER A 51 -2.72 -14.39 7.86
N MET A 52 -2.03 -13.59 8.67
CA MET A 52 -0.60 -13.78 8.94
C MET A 52 -0.38 -14.86 10.01
N ALA A 53 0.59 -15.75 9.76
CA ALA A 53 0.95 -16.79 10.72
C ALA A 53 1.44 -16.17 12.04
N GLY A 54 0.87 -16.61 13.16
CA GLY A 54 1.19 -16.12 14.49
C GLY A 54 0.31 -14.97 15.01
N PHE A 55 -0.48 -14.35 14.15
CA PHE A 55 -1.54 -13.43 14.56
C PHE A 55 -2.69 -14.17 15.26
N GLY A 56 -3.41 -13.48 16.12
CA GLY A 56 -4.57 -14.03 16.81
C GLY A 56 -4.28 -14.61 18.21
N LYS A 57 -3.09 -14.37 18.74
CA LYS A 57 -2.72 -14.72 20.12
C LYS A 57 -2.66 -13.51 21.08
N GLY A 58 -2.83 -12.32 20.53
CA GLY A 58 -2.75 -11.04 21.25
C GLY A 58 -4.03 -10.22 21.17
N PRO A 59 -3.97 -8.93 21.49
CA PRO A 59 -5.10 -7.99 21.50
C PRO A 59 -5.71 -7.77 20.11
N GLU A 60 -5.02 -8.11 19.03
CA GLU A 60 -5.55 -8.10 17.67
C GLU A 60 -6.80 -8.97 17.50
N LYS A 61 -7.08 -9.90 18.43
CA LYS A 61 -8.33 -10.68 18.43
C LYS A 61 -9.58 -9.83 18.65
N GLU A 62 -9.42 -8.67 19.29
CA GLU A 62 -10.50 -7.77 19.63
C GLU A 62 -10.59 -6.59 18.65
N MET A 63 -9.65 -6.52 17.71
CA MET A 63 -9.66 -5.52 16.65
C MET A 63 -10.89 -5.72 15.75
N GLN A 64 -11.58 -4.63 15.47
CA GLN A 64 -12.67 -4.63 14.51
C GLN A 64 -12.28 -3.82 13.28
N TYR A 65 -12.63 -4.30 12.10
CA TYR A 65 -12.39 -3.57 10.85
C TYR A 65 -13.58 -3.67 9.89
N LYS A 66 -13.62 -2.74 8.97
CA LYS A 66 -14.59 -2.70 7.87
C LYS A 66 -13.87 -2.35 6.59
N LYS A 67 -14.05 -3.17 5.55
CA LYS A 67 -13.57 -2.92 4.19
C LYS A 67 -14.72 -2.41 3.33
N ILE A 68 -14.43 -1.49 2.43
CA ILE A 68 -15.41 -0.89 1.52
C ILE A 68 -14.77 -0.76 0.14
N VAL A 69 -15.49 -1.16 -0.89
CA VAL A 69 -15.21 -0.84 -2.30
C VAL A 69 -16.30 0.09 -2.77
N ASP A 70 -15.95 1.22 -3.35
CA ASP A 70 -16.93 2.17 -3.87
C ASP A 70 -17.68 1.64 -5.12
N GLU A 71 -18.76 2.33 -5.49
CA GLU A 71 -19.67 1.87 -6.54
C GLU A 71 -19.00 1.77 -7.91
N ASP A 72 -18.10 2.71 -8.24
CA ASP A 72 -17.37 2.76 -9.52
C ASP A 72 -16.05 1.98 -9.49
N CYS A 73 -15.77 1.26 -8.40
CA CYS A 73 -14.52 0.51 -8.19
C CYS A 73 -13.26 1.38 -8.34
N SER A 74 -13.36 2.67 -8.00
CA SER A 74 -12.24 3.60 -8.10
C SER A 74 -11.32 3.53 -6.90
N HIS A 75 -11.80 3.04 -5.76
CA HIS A 75 -10.97 2.87 -4.57
C HIS A 75 -11.48 1.74 -3.66
N ILE A 76 -10.54 1.26 -2.85
CA ILE A 76 -10.79 0.37 -1.72
C ILE A 76 -10.38 1.13 -0.46
N SER A 77 -11.22 1.09 0.56
CA SER A 77 -10.91 1.64 1.86
C SER A 77 -11.06 0.61 2.98
N MET A 78 -10.30 0.80 4.05
CA MET A 78 -10.40 0.04 5.27
C MET A 78 -10.33 0.97 6.47
N ILE A 79 -11.23 0.76 7.42
CA ILE A 79 -11.17 1.36 8.76
C ILE A 79 -11.05 0.23 9.75
N ALA A 80 -10.10 0.34 10.66
CA ALA A 80 -9.91 -0.59 11.76
C ALA A 80 -9.94 0.16 13.09
N HIS A 81 -10.49 -0.49 14.09
CA HIS A 81 -10.55 -0.05 15.47
C HIS A 81 -9.89 -1.11 16.34
N TYR A 82 -9.04 -0.71 17.25
CA TYR A 82 -8.45 -1.58 18.26
C TYR A 82 -8.81 -1.09 19.67
N PRO A 83 -9.16 -2.01 20.60
CA PRO A 83 -9.52 -1.66 21.96
C PRO A 83 -8.31 -1.22 22.76
N ALA A 84 -8.54 -0.74 23.98
CA ALA A 84 -7.53 -0.48 24.97
C ALA A 84 -6.67 -1.74 25.22
N TYR A 85 -5.38 -1.55 25.31
CA TYR A 85 -4.42 -2.64 25.48
C TYR A 85 -3.90 -2.67 26.92
N ALA A 86 -4.19 -3.76 27.63
CA ALA A 86 -3.75 -3.93 29.00
C ALA A 86 -2.21 -3.92 29.09
N GLY A 87 -1.65 -3.05 29.94
CA GLY A 87 -0.20 -2.87 30.11
C GLY A 87 0.44 -1.92 29.07
N SER A 88 -0.36 -1.25 28.25
CA SER A 88 0.06 -0.19 27.36
C SER A 88 -0.59 1.14 27.77
N GLU A 89 0.08 2.24 27.45
CA GLU A 89 -0.50 3.57 27.58
C GLU A 89 -1.51 3.88 26.43
N LEU A 90 -1.59 3.00 25.44
CA LEU A 90 -2.60 3.06 24.38
C LEU A 90 -3.95 2.63 24.95
N ILE A 91 -4.87 3.57 25.04
CA ILE A 91 -6.19 3.33 25.59
C ILE A 91 -7.04 2.65 24.52
N GLU A 92 -7.28 3.33 23.44
CA GLU A 92 -8.13 2.89 22.34
C GLU A 92 -7.69 3.65 21.08
N GLY A 93 -7.93 3.10 19.89
CA GLY A 93 -7.58 3.81 18.67
C GLY A 93 -7.96 3.09 17.39
N GLY A 94 -7.39 3.56 16.31
CA GLY A 94 -7.66 2.98 15.02
C GLY A 94 -6.70 3.43 13.95
N TYR A 95 -6.90 2.86 12.78
CA TYR A 95 -6.25 3.27 11.56
C TYR A 95 -7.21 3.21 10.38
N ALA A 96 -6.91 3.99 9.36
CA ALA A 96 -7.63 3.99 8.10
C ALA A 96 -6.64 3.87 6.96
N ALA A 97 -7.06 3.22 5.89
CA ALA A 97 -6.32 3.10 4.65
C ALA A 97 -7.27 3.31 3.47
N VAL A 98 -6.80 4.03 2.46
CA VAL A 98 -7.49 4.16 1.18
C VAL A 98 -6.50 3.87 0.07
N SER A 99 -6.91 3.03 -0.88
CA SER A 99 -6.15 2.72 -2.09
C SER A 99 -6.97 3.13 -3.31
N ARG A 100 -6.57 4.20 -3.98
CA ARG A 100 -7.12 4.63 -5.26
C ARG A 100 -6.59 3.71 -6.35
N ILE A 101 -7.49 3.23 -7.23
CA ILE A 101 -7.17 2.33 -8.33
C ILE A 101 -7.45 3.04 -9.66
N ILE A 102 -6.39 3.25 -10.44
CA ILE A 102 -6.45 3.85 -11.78
C ILE A 102 -6.04 2.77 -12.79
N THR A 103 -6.80 2.63 -13.86
CA THR A 103 -6.49 1.68 -14.94
C THR A 103 -6.36 2.44 -16.26
N VAL A 104 -5.42 1.99 -17.09
CA VAL A 104 -5.38 2.37 -18.51
C VAL A 104 -6.04 1.23 -19.30
N GLY A 105 -7.20 1.52 -19.84
CA GLY A 105 -8.05 0.49 -20.47
C GLY A 105 -8.61 -0.52 -19.46
N GLY A 106 -9.26 -1.55 -20.00
CA GLY A 106 -9.86 -2.62 -19.20
C GLY A 106 -11.14 -2.22 -18.48
N GLU A 107 -11.67 -3.18 -17.73
CA GLU A 107 -12.89 -3.03 -16.95
C GLU A 107 -12.60 -3.33 -15.47
N LYS A 108 -13.28 -2.61 -14.57
CA LYS A 108 -13.23 -2.83 -13.13
C LYS A 108 -14.57 -3.35 -12.65
N LYS A 109 -14.55 -4.32 -11.73
CA LYS A 109 -15.73 -4.92 -11.14
C LYS A 109 -15.51 -5.23 -9.67
N LYS A 110 -16.49 -4.88 -8.83
CA LYS A 110 -16.48 -5.33 -7.43
C LYS A 110 -16.74 -6.84 -7.38
N VAL A 111 -15.95 -7.54 -6.57
CA VAL A 111 -16.08 -8.96 -6.28
C VAL A 111 -15.97 -9.20 -4.78
N LEU A 112 -16.52 -10.29 -4.32
CA LEU A 112 -16.36 -10.75 -2.93
C LEU A 112 -15.43 -11.95 -2.94
N LEU A 113 -14.30 -11.85 -2.23
CA LEU A 113 -13.37 -12.97 -2.11
C LEU A 113 -13.83 -13.94 -1.02
N SER A 114 -13.70 -15.24 -1.29
CA SER A 114 -13.91 -16.29 -0.31
C SER A 114 -12.63 -16.55 0.50
N GLY A 115 -12.79 -16.90 1.78
CA GLY A 115 -11.69 -17.24 2.68
C GLY A 115 -10.96 -16.04 3.29
N ASN A 116 -10.05 -16.32 4.21
CA ASN A 116 -9.16 -15.37 4.92
C ASN A 116 -9.83 -14.19 5.61
N THR A 117 -11.15 -14.22 5.81
CA THR A 117 -11.88 -13.18 6.54
C THR A 117 -12.32 -13.74 7.88
N ASN A 118 -11.82 -13.15 8.95
CA ASN A 118 -12.32 -13.44 10.28
C ASN A 118 -13.63 -12.67 10.50
N GLU A 119 -14.76 -13.38 10.42
CA GLU A 119 -16.08 -12.79 10.53
C GLU A 119 -16.35 -12.12 11.90
N LYS A 120 -15.61 -12.53 12.93
CA LYS A 120 -15.76 -11.93 14.28
C LYS A 120 -15.22 -10.51 14.35
N ILE A 121 -14.20 -10.23 13.57
CA ILE A 121 -13.54 -8.92 13.56
C ILE A 121 -13.89 -8.07 12.33
N ASN A 122 -14.34 -8.69 11.24
CA ASN A 122 -14.88 -7.95 10.09
C ASN A 122 -16.35 -7.60 10.31
N VAL A 123 -16.59 -6.37 10.74
CA VAL A 123 -17.94 -5.84 11.05
C VAL A 123 -18.62 -5.20 9.83
N GLY A 124 -18.00 -5.23 8.65
CA GLY A 124 -18.60 -4.71 7.42
C GLY A 124 -19.77 -5.55 6.93
N ALA A 125 -20.71 -4.91 6.23
CA ALA A 125 -21.83 -5.61 5.59
C ALA A 125 -21.36 -6.55 4.48
N GLU A 126 -20.38 -6.12 3.68
CA GLU A 126 -19.71 -6.95 2.68
C GLU A 126 -18.48 -7.61 3.31
N LYS A 127 -18.40 -8.93 3.19
CA LYS A 127 -17.25 -9.68 3.68
C LYS A 127 -16.21 -9.75 2.56
N ASN A 128 -15.01 -9.24 2.83
CA ASN A 128 -13.85 -9.28 1.96
C ASN A 128 -14.07 -8.75 0.52
N PRO A 129 -14.60 -7.52 0.35
CA PRO A 129 -14.78 -6.92 -0.97
C PRO A 129 -13.43 -6.60 -1.60
N ALA A 130 -13.35 -6.75 -2.92
CA ALA A 130 -12.16 -6.53 -3.72
C ALA A 130 -12.54 -5.93 -5.09
N VAL A 131 -11.55 -5.39 -5.81
CA VAL A 131 -11.72 -4.92 -7.19
C VAL A 131 -11.03 -5.90 -8.14
N SER A 132 -11.80 -6.52 -9.02
CA SER A 132 -11.30 -7.31 -10.14
C SER A 132 -11.12 -6.38 -11.34
N ILE A 133 -9.96 -6.46 -11.96
CA ILE A 133 -9.59 -5.72 -13.17
C ILE A 133 -9.36 -6.74 -14.27
N ALA A 134 -9.97 -6.50 -15.44
CA ALA A 134 -9.81 -7.35 -16.62
C ALA A 134 -9.44 -6.52 -17.84
N GLY A 135 -8.39 -6.95 -18.56
CA GLY A 135 -8.02 -6.38 -19.85
C GLY A 135 -7.32 -5.02 -19.81
N ALA A 136 -6.71 -4.62 -18.70
CA ALA A 136 -6.00 -3.36 -18.59
C ALA A 136 -4.60 -3.40 -19.25
N ASP A 137 -4.10 -2.24 -19.69
CA ASP A 137 -2.75 -2.03 -20.19
C ASP A 137 -1.78 -1.61 -19.09
N ALA A 138 -2.27 -0.85 -18.10
CA ALA A 138 -1.55 -0.50 -16.89
C ALA A 138 -2.53 -0.36 -15.71
N VAL A 139 -2.03 -0.58 -14.52
CA VAL A 139 -2.77 -0.39 -13.26
C VAL A 139 -1.90 0.37 -12.29
N TYR A 140 -2.44 1.45 -11.72
CA TYR A 140 -1.81 2.23 -10.67
C TYR A 140 -2.62 2.11 -9.39
N ILE A 141 -1.93 1.90 -8.28
CA ILE A 141 -2.52 1.84 -6.95
C ILE A 141 -1.83 2.89 -6.09
N ILE A 142 -2.58 3.88 -5.62
CA ILE A 142 -2.07 4.95 -4.76
C ILE A 142 -2.71 4.79 -3.40
N THR A 143 -1.91 4.44 -2.41
CA THR A 143 -2.37 4.13 -1.05
C THR A 143 -1.92 5.21 -0.07
N LYS A 144 -2.85 5.71 0.70
CA LYS A 144 -2.59 6.56 1.87
C LYS A 144 -3.20 5.94 3.11
N THR A 145 -2.48 6.06 4.22
CA THR A 145 -2.91 5.55 5.52
C THR A 145 -2.89 6.65 6.57
N SER A 146 -3.71 6.51 7.57
CA SER A 146 -3.68 7.34 8.77
C SER A 146 -3.84 6.49 10.01
N ARG A 147 -3.23 6.91 11.09
CA ARG A 147 -3.27 6.25 12.39
C ARG A 147 -3.28 7.27 13.51
N THR A 148 -3.94 6.95 14.61
CA THR A 148 -3.85 7.73 15.85
C THR A 148 -2.47 7.56 16.48
N HIS A 149 -1.79 8.66 16.76
CA HIS A 149 -0.44 8.66 17.34
C HIS A 149 -0.37 9.28 18.73
N HIS A 150 -1.43 9.91 19.20
CA HIS A 150 -1.43 10.68 20.43
C HIS A 150 -1.95 9.85 21.58
N LEU A 151 -1.07 9.52 22.52
CA LEU A 151 -1.43 8.97 23.82
C LEU A 151 -2.37 9.95 24.56
N GLY A 152 -3.48 9.44 25.09
CA GLY A 152 -4.46 10.26 25.82
C GLY A 152 -5.45 11.07 24.98
N LYS A 153 -5.35 11.00 23.64
CA LYS A 153 -6.30 11.65 22.71
C LYS A 153 -7.04 10.67 21.79
N LEU A 154 -7.06 9.41 22.15
CA LEU A 154 -7.68 8.36 21.36
C LEU A 154 -9.21 8.48 21.32
N ASP A 155 -9.80 9.11 22.31
CA ASP A 155 -11.23 9.47 22.31
C ASP A 155 -11.58 10.37 21.11
N GLU A 156 -10.65 11.23 20.69
CA GLU A 156 -10.83 12.06 19.50
C GLU A 156 -10.88 11.21 18.22
N PHE A 157 -10.10 10.14 18.10
CA PHE A 157 -10.18 9.25 16.93
C PHE A 157 -11.42 8.36 16.96
N ALA A 158 -11.80 7.87 18.14
CA ALA A 158 -13.03 7.09 18.32
C ALA A 158 -14.28 7.96 18.11
N ALA A 159 -14.21 9.22 18.54
CA ALA A 159 -15.27 10.20 18.39
C ALA A 159 -15.24 10.91 17.02
N THR A 160 -14.05 11.06 16.42
CA THR A 160 -13.92 11.60 15.07
C THR A 160 -14.69 10.69 14.13
N GLN A 161 -15.57 11.28 13.37
CA GLN A 161 -16.40 10.57 12.43
C GLN A 161 -15.50 9.75 11.51
N LYS A 162 -15.56 8.43 11.62
CA LYS A 162 -14.78 7.50 10.80
C LYS A 162 -14.92 7.77 9.29
N HIS A 163 -15.99 8.47 8.92
CA HIS A 163 -16.25 8.93 7.56
C HIS A 163 -15.33 10.09 7.15
N ASP A 164 -15.04 11.02 8.05
CA ASP A 164 -14.26 12.22 7.72
C ASP A 164 -12.80 11.87 7.41
N ILE A 165 -12.21 10.90 8.11
CA ILE A 165 -10.86 10.47 7.86
C ILE A 165 -10.70 9.83 6.48
N LEU A 166 -11.68 9.07 6.01
CA LEU A 166 -11.66 8.52 4.66
C LEU A 166 -11.80 9.61 3.60
N VAL A 167 -12.64 10.61 3.84
CA VAL A 167 -12.81 11.76 2.94
C VAL A 167 -11.50 12.55 2.85
N GLU A 168 -10.83 12.78 3.97
CA GLU A 168 -9.51 13.44 3.99
C GLU A 168 -8.46 12.66 3.21
N LEU A 169 -8.34 11.35 3.44
CA LEU A 169 -7.39 10.49 2.73
C LEU A 169 -7.68 10.46 1.23
N LEU A 170 -8.95 10.41 0.82
CA LEU A 170 -9.35 10.46 -0.57
C LEU A 170 -9.03 11.81 -1.21
N SER A 171 -9.23 12.92 -0.50
CA SER A 171 -8.87 14.26 -0.99
C SER A 171 -7.37 14.38 -1.22
N ASN A 172 -6.56 13.94 -0.26
CA ASN A 172 -5.11 13.93 -0.38
C ASN A 172 -4.62 13.10 -1.59
N ILE A 173 -5.19 11.91 -1.79
CA ILE A 173 -4.84 11.06 -2.95
C ILE A 173 -5.27 11.76 -4.26
N LYS A 174 -6.42 12.42 -4.28
CA LYS A 174 -6.88 13.17 -5.45
C LYS A 174 -5.89 14.27 -5.83
N GLU A 175 -5.40 15.02 -4.85
CA GLU A 175 -4.38 16.07 -5.07
C GLU A 175 -3.10 15.47 -5.67
N VAL A 176 -2.64 14.30 -5.16
CA VAL A 176 -1.48 13.60 -5.71
C VAL A 176 -1.72 13.17 -7.16
N VAL A 177 -2.90 12.64 -7.47
CA VAL A 177 -3.26 12.24 -8.84
C VAL A 177 -3.26 13.44 -9.79
N GLU A 178 -3.86 14.57 -9.38
CA GLU A 178 -3.89 15.79 -10.19
C GLU A 178 -2.48 16.39 -10.39
N LYS A 179 -1.65 16.37 -9.35
CA LYS A 179 -0.27 16.90 -9.37
C LYS A 179 0.63 16.19 -10.39
N TYR A 180 0.43 14.89 -10.59
CA TYR A 180 1.30 14.07 -11.43
C TYR A 180 0.62 13.55 -12.71
N LYS A 181 -0.22 14.36 -13.30
CA LYS A 181 -0.75 14.12 -14.64
C LYS A 181 0.27 14.47 -15.72
N ASP A 182 0.33 13.65 -16.76
CA ASP A 182 1.07 13.93 -17.97
C ASP A 182 0.32 14.98 -18.87
N GLU A 183 0.92 15.31 -20.00
CA GLU A 183 0.34 16.27 -20.97
C GLU A 183 -1.01 15.80 -21.54
N MET A 184 -1.30 14.50 -21.48
CA MET A 184 -2.57 13.91 -21.91
C MET A 184 -3.61 13.83 -20.79
N GLY A 185 -3.24 14.26 -19.58
CA GLY A 185 -4.10 14.25 -18.40
C GLY A 185 -4.16 12.89 -17.67
N ASN A 186 -3.31 11.94 -18.03
CA ASN A 186 -3.21 10.65 -17.35
C ASN A 186 -2.24 10.71 -16.18
N PHE A 187 -2.50 9.92 -15.13
CA PHE A 187 -1.55 9.78 -14.04
C PHE A 187 -0.23 9.15 -14.53
N SER A 188 0.90 9.75 -14.14
CA SER A 188 2.24 9.28 -14.49
C SER A 188 3.02 8.86 -13.25
N TYR A 189 3.39 7.59 -13.21
CA TYR A 189 4.24 7.01 -12.16
C TYR A 189 5.61 7.70 -12.10
N ASP A 190 6.23 7.93 -13.25
CA ASP A 190 7.58 8.50 -13.33
C ASP A 190 7.61 9.98 -12.90
N LEU A 191 6.56 10.76 -13.19
CA LEU A 191 6.43 12.12 -12.66
C LEU A 191 6.29 12.13 -11.13
N ALA A 192 5.59 11.16 -10.56
CA ALA A 192 5.47 11.02 -9.11
C ALA A 192 6.76 10.48 -8.45
N LEU A 193 7.53 9.64 -9.14
CA LEU A 193 8.78 9.08 -8.65
C LEU A 193 9.90 10.13 -8.59
N ALA A 194 9.97 11.06 -9.54
CA ALA A 194 11.08 12.01 -9.68
C ALA A 194 11.34 12.86 -8.41
N PRO A 195 10.36 13.52 -7.78
CA PRO A 195 10.60 14.29 -6.56
C PRO A 195 10.97 13.39 -5.36
N HIS A 196 10.44 12.17 -5.30
CA HIS A 196 10.84 11.19 -4.29
C HIS A 196 12.32 10.82 -4.43
N VAL A 197 12.78 10.52 -5.65
CA VAL A 197 14.20 10.21 -5.93
C VAL A 197 15.10 11.36 -5.52
N LYS A 198 14.74 12.60 -5.87
CA LYS A 198 15.49 13.79 -5.49
C LYS A 198 15.65 13.89 -3.96
N LYS A 199 14.54 13.91 -3.22
CA LYS A 199 14.54 13.98 -1.75
C LYS A 199 15.29 12.81 -1.10
N GLN A 200 15.07 11.58 -1.59
CA GLN A 200 15.75 10.41 -1.05
C GLN A 200 17.26 10.45 -1.30
N SER A 201 17.69 10.91 -2.47
CA SER A 201 19.11 11.02 -2.81
C SER A 201 19.82 12.08 -1.96
N GLU A 202 19.17 13.21 -1.70
CA GLU A 202 19.70 14.27 -0.83
C GLU A 202 19.95 13.71 0.58
N LEU A 203 18.98 13.02 1.16
CA LEU A 203 19.09 12.41 2.49
C LEU A 203 20.12 11.28 2.52
N PHE A 204 20.10 10.39 1.53
CA PHE A 204 21.03 9.25 1.46
C PHE A 204 22.49 9.69 1.28
N ASN A 205 22.74 10.78 0.55
CA ASN A 205 24.06 11.31 0.31
C ASN A 205 24.56 12.29 1.39
N ALA A 206 23.71 12.70 2.33
CA ALA A 206 24.07 13.59 3.43
C ALA A 206 25.16 13.01 4.35
N VAL A 207 25.17 11.67 4.50
CA VAL A 207 26.21 10.97 5.26
C VAL A 207 26.71 9.79 4.43
N ARG A 208 28.02 9.73 4.22
CA ARG A 208 28.70 8.58 3.60
C ARG A 208 29.65 7.98 4.60
N PHE A 209 29.50 6.69 4.84
CA PHE A 209 30.38 5.91 5.70
C PHE A 209 30.80 4.65 4.93
N SER A 210 32.11 4.40 4.86
CA SER A 210 32.67 3.21 4.20
C SER A 210 33.73 2.59 5.11
N LEU A 211 33.54 1.32 5.45
CA LEU A 211 34.47 0.53 6.25
C LEU A 211 35.29 -0.46 5.40
N GLY A 212 34.96 -0.59 4.13
CA GLY A 212 35.58 -1.57 3.25
C GLY A 212 36.59 -0.98 2.29
N SER A 213 37.40 -1.84 1.68
CA SER A 213 38.24 -1.52 0.53
C SER A 213 37.39 -1.34 -0.73
N ASP A 214 37.96 -0.73 -1.78
CA ASP A 214 37.27 -0.61 -3.06
C ASP A 214 36.93 -1.99 -3.68
N ALA A 215 37.67 -3.05 -3.35
CA ALA A 215 37.36 -4.41 -3.74
C ALA A 215 36.07 -4.95 -3.13
N ASP A 216 35.69 -4.48 -1.93
CA ASP A 216 34.49 -4.97 -1.24
C ASP A 216 33.20 -4.31 -1.76
N LYS A 217 33.30 -3.17 -2.44
CA LYS A 217 32.13 -2.43 -2.98
C LYS A 217 31.38 -3.20 -4.06
N ASN A 218 32.02 -4.16 -4.71
CA ASN A 218 31.46 -4.98 -5.79
C ASN A 218 31.13 -6.41 -5.34
N CYS A 219 31.26 -6.72 -4.05
CA CYS A 219 30.93 -8.04 -3.52
C CYS A 219 29.45 -8.10 -3.13
N PHE A 220 28.81 -9.25 -3.39
CA PHE A 220 27.49 -9.54 -2.84
C PHE A 220 27.57 -9.70 -1.32
N ASN A 221 26.46 -9.38 -0.62
CA ASN A 221 26.40 -9.46 0.85
C ASN A 221 26.74 -10.88 1.36
N GLU A 222 26.33 -11.91 0.65
CA GLU A 222 26.62 -13.31 0.98
C GLU A 222 28.12 -13.62 0.93
N GLU A 223 28.83 -13.03 -0.01
CA GLU A 223 30.28 -13.19 -0.14
C GLU A 223 31.02 -12.47 0.99
N LEU A 224 30.60 -11.25 1.36
CA LEU A 224 31.14 -10.52 2.49
C LEU A 224 30.92 -11.28 3.81
N LEU A 225 29.71 -11.83 4.02
CA LEU A 225 29.40 -12.65 5.19
C LEU A 225 30.24 -13.93 5.27
N ASN A 226 30.54 -14.55 4.14
CA ASN A 226 31.40 -15.75 4.11
C ASN A 226 32.86 -15.43 4.43
N ARG A 227 33.37 -14.26 4.03
CA ARG A 227 34.71 -13.79 4.40
C ARG A 227 34.85 -13.52 5.89
N GLN A 228 33.80 -13.08 6.57
CA GLN A 228 33.80 -12.86 8.03
C GLN A 228 33.82 -14.15 8.85
N LYS A 229 33.48 -15.30 8.26
CA LYS A 229 33.46 -16.61 8.95
C LYS A 229 34.78 -17.38 8.85
N GLN A 230 35.75 -16.89 8.10
CA GLN A 230 37.10 -17.40 7.99
C GLN A 230 38.05 -16.65 8.92
#